data_cc3227221d1efa7c40c53adb845665ab
#
_entry.id   cc3227221d1efa7c40c53adb845665ab
#
_cell.length_a   1.000
_cell.length_b   1.000
_cell.length_c   1.000
_cell.angle_alpha   90.00
_cell.angle_beta   90.00
_cell.angle_gamma   90.00
#
_symmetry.space_group_name_H-M   'P 1'
#
loop_
_entity.id
_entity.type
_entity.pdbx_description
1 polymer ?
#
loop_
_entity_poly.entity_id
_entity_poly.type
_entity_poly.pdbx_seq_one_letter_code
_entity_poly.pdbx_strand_id
1 'polypeptide(L)'
;FITIPILIAKEVSAGSSYKDIIKSIFTNTFVIAVILGLFMNFTGLYELLLASSFGDMISTTINQVTAPIIPMILFILGYDLNVDKKTLVPILKLMGIKIVYYAMVIAGFFILFPAQMADKTFMMAPIIYFMCPTGFGLMPVIAPLYKDEDDASFTSAFVSIFMIITLIVYTLVVIFIA
;
A
#
# COMPACT_ATOMS: atom_id res chain seq x y z
N PHE A 1 -0.31 -8.32 -2.71
CA PHE A 1 -0.04 -7.55 -3.94
C PHE A 1 -0.29 -8.33 -5.24
N ILE A 2 0.10 -9.60 -5.33
CA ILE A 2 -0.11 -10.43 -6.55
C ILE A 2 -1.58 -10.88 -6.70
N THR A 3 -2.28 -11.13 -5.62
CA THR A 3 -3.67 -11.61 -5.61
C THR A 3 -4.67 -10.56 -6.13
N ILE A 4 -4.46 -9.29 -5.84
CA ILE A 4 -5.36 -8.20 -6.25
C ILE A 4 -5.38 -8.04 -7.78
N PRO A 5 -4.23 -7.92 -8.48
CA PRO A 5 -4.21 -7.91 -9.95
C PRO A 5 -4.86 -9.14 -10.59
N ILE A 6 -4.73 -10.32 -9.97
CA ILE A 6 -5.37 -11.56 -10.47
C ILE A 6 -6.90 -11.49 -10.36
N LEU A 7 -7.41 -11.01 -9.22
CA LEU A 7 -8.86 -10.84 -9.02
C LEU A 7 -9.43 -9.78 -9.96
N ILE A 8 -8.72 -8.66 -10.11
CA ILE A 8 -9.08 -7.58 -11.03
C ILE A 8 -9.10 -8.07 -12.48
N ALA A 9 -8.04 -8.76 -12.90
CA ALA A 9 -7.98 -9.32 -14.24
C ALA A 9 -9.10 -10.32 -14.49
N LYS A 10 -9.53 -11.09 -13.49
CA LYS A 10 -10.65 -12.02 -13.59
C LYS A 10 -12.01 -11.31 -13.73
N GLU A 11 -12.19 -10.17 -13.08
CA GLU A 11 -13.46 -9.43 -13.08
C GLU A 11 -13.63 -8.53 -14.32
N VAL A 12 -12.57 -7.84 -14.72
CA VAL A 12 -12.54 -7.00 -15.94
C VAL A 12 -12.56 -7.86 -17.21
N SER A 13 -12.03 -9.06 -17.13
CA SER A 13 -11.89 -9.98 -18.27
C SER A 13 -12.83 -11.16 -18.14
N ALA A 14 -14.12 -10.95 -17.90
CA ALA A 14 -15.11 -12.02 -17.93
C ALA A 14 -15.14 -12.67 -19.33
N GLY A 15 -14.21 -13.59 -19.59
CA GLY A 15 -13.97 -14.24 -20.88
C GLY A 15 -12.51 -14.37 -21.27
N SER A 16 -11.57 -13.77 -20.56
CA SER A 16 -10.14 -13.87 -20.87
C SER A 16 -9.53 -15.19 -20.41
N SER A 17 -8.69 -15.73 -21.25
CA SER A 17 -7.93 -16.95 -20.93
C SER A 17 -6.96 -16.69 -19.76
N TYR A 18 -6.72 -17.72 -18.92
CA TYR A 18 -5.69 -17.65 -17.86
C TYR A 18 -4.33 -17.19 -18.36
N LYS A 19 -4.00 -17.45 -19.62
CA LYS A 19 -2.78 -16.97 -20.27
C LYS A 19 -2.72 -15.45 -20.37
N ASP A 20 -3.83 -14.80 -20.67
CA ASP A 20 -3.89 -13.34 -20.80
C ASP A 20 -3.76 -12.66 -19.44
N ILE A 21 -4.32 -13.27 -18.40
CA ILE A 21 -4.19 -12.81 -17.00
C ILE A 21 -2.72 -12.88 -16.55
N ILE A 22 -2.07 -14.03 -16.76
CA ILE A 22 -0.66 -14.23 -16.43
C ILE A 22 0.22 -13.24 -17.21
N LYS A 23 -0.04 -13.09 -18.52
CA LYS A 23 0.69 -12.13 -19.36
C LYS A 23 0.52 -10.70 -18.83
N SER A 24 -0.70 -10.28 -18.47
CA SER A 24 -0.98 -8.95 -17.92
C SER A 24 -0.22 -8.70 -16.61
N ILE A 25 -0.13 -9.70 -15.72
CA ILE A 25 0.63 -9.60 -14.47
C ILE A 25 2.12 -9.39 -14.76
N PHE A 26 2.71 -10.22 -15.61
CA PHE A 26 4.12 -10.13 -15.94
C PHE A 26 4.49 -8.94 -16.83
N THR A 27 3.51 -8.32 -17.49
CA THR A 27 3.71 -7.08 -18.26
C THR A 27 3.50 -5.84 -17.42
N ASN A 28 2.96 -5.98 -16.20
CA ASN A 28 2.75 -4.86 -15.30
C ASN A 28 4.10 -4.31 -14.80
N THR A 29 4.37 -3.04 -15.11
CA THR A 29 5.62 -2.36 -14.75
C THR A 29 5.94 -2.42 -13.25
N PHE A 30 4.90 -2.35 -12.40
CA PHE A 30 5.07 -2.44 -10.96
C PHE A 30 5.55 -3.83 -10.52
N VAL A 31 4.97 -4.90 -11.09
CA VAL A 31 5.38 -6.29 -10.80
C VAL A 31 6.81 -6.54 -11.29
N ILE A 32 7.15 -6.05 -12.48
CA ILE A 32 8.51 -6.13 -13.02
C ILE A 32 9.50 -5.43 -12.08
N ALA A 33 9.20 -4.22 -11.64
CA ALA A 33 10.06 -3.46 -10.72
C ALA A 33 10.29 -4.21 -9.40
N VAL A 34 9.24 -4.81 -8.82
CA VAL A 34 9.35 -5.62 -7.59
C VAL A 34 10.22 -6.85 -7.81
N ILE A 35 10.02 -7.58 -8.91
CA ILE A 35 10.83 -8.77 -9.25
C ILE A 35 12.29 -8.39 -9.44
N LEU A 36 12.57 -7.31 -10.16
CA LEU A 36 13.94 -6.81 -10.36
C LEU A 36 14.58 -6.39 -9.04
N GLY A 37 13.85 -5.68 -8.18
CA GLY A 37 14.33 -5.29 -6.86
C GLY A 37 14.67 -6.50 -5.97
N LEU A 38 13.80 -7.51 -5.95
CA LEU A 38 14.05 -8.76 -5.24
C LEU A 38 15.26 -9.50 -5.81
N PHE A 39 15.38 -9.59 -7.14
CA PHE A 39 16.52 -10.22 -7.80
C PHE A 39 17.83 -9.51 -7.43
N MET A 40 17.89 -8.19 -7.49
CA MET A 40 19.06 -7.41 -7.10
C MET A 40 19.43 -7.61 -5.63
N ASN A 41 18.43 -7.71 -4.76
CA ASN A 41 18.65 -7.96 -3.33
C ASN A 41 19.20 -9.38 -3.07
N PHE A 42 18.56 -10.43 -3.63
CA PHE A 42 18.98 -11.81 -3.43
C PHE A 42 20.35 -12.13 -4.03
N THR A 43 20.72 -11.47 -5.13
CA THR A 43 22.03 -11.65 -5.76
C THR A 43 23.15 -10.82 -5.13
N GLY A 44 22.83 -9.92 -4.19
CA GLY A 44 23.78 -8.96 -3.65
C GLY A 44 24.27 -7.92 -4.66
N LEU A 45 23.64 -7.87 -5.85
CA LEU A 45 24.05 -6.99 -6.95
C LEU A 45 23.92 -5.52 -6.55
N TYR A 46 22.93 -5.19 -5.73
CA TYR A 46 22.71 -3.85 -5.22
C TYR A 46 23.87 -3.38 -4.31
N GLU A 47 24.33 -4.23 -3.39
CA GLU A 47 25.46 -3.93 -2.52
C GLU A 47 26.76 -3.79 -3.32
N LEU A 48 26.94 -4.65 -4.34
CA LEU A 48 28.10 -4.63 -5.22
C LEU A 48 28.13 -3.36 -6.08
N LEU A 49 26.98 -2.89 -6.54
CA LEU A 49 26.85 -1.59 -7.24
C LEU A 49 27.16 -0.41 -6.31
N LEU A 50 26.68 -0.43 -5.08
CA LEU A 50 26.97 0.63 -4.11
C LEU A 50 28.42 0.66 -3.66
N ALA A 51 29.09 -0.49 -3.59
CA ALA A 51 30.52 -0.60 -3.28
C ALA A 51 31.43 -0.18 -4.45
N SER A 52 30.88 0.00 -5.64
CA SER A 52 31.64 0.45 -6.81
C SER A 52 32.01 1.92 -6.74
N SER A 53 32.96 2.36 -7.56
CA SER A 53 33.35 3.79 -7.68
C SER A 53 32.19 4.69 -8.11
N PHE A 54 31.10 4.13 -8.60
CA PHE A 54 29.89 4.86 -9.00
C PHE A 54 28.76 4.77 -7.95
N GLY A 55 29.01 4.13 -6.80
CA GLY A 55 28.00 3.87 -5.77
C GLY A 55 27.30 5.14 -5.27
N ASP A 56 28.05 6.18 -4.97
CA ASP A 56 27.52 7.47 -4.52
C ASP A 56 26.66 8.14 -5.61
N MET A 57 27.07 8.06 -6.86
CA MET A 57 26.33 8.63 -7.99
C MET A 57 25.00 7.87 -8.17
N ILE A 58 25.02 6.54 -8.10
CA ILE A 58 23.83 5.68 -8.21
C ILE A 58 22.87 5.98 -7.07
N SER A 59 23.36 5.98 -5.83
CA SER A 59 22.56 6.27 -4.64
C SER A 59 21.93 7.67 -4.71
N THR A 60 22.70 8.66 -5.05
CA THR A 60 22.23 10.05 -5.20
C THR A 60 21.17 10.16 -6.30
N THR A 61 21.40 9.51 -7.44
CA THR A 61 20.45 9.52 -8.55
C THR A 61 19.13 8.86 -8.15
N ILE A 62 19.17 7.70 -7.51
CA ILE A 62 17.97 7.01 -7.02
C ILE A 62 17.22 7.91 -6.04
N ASN A 63 17.90 8.52 -5.08
CA ASN A 63 17.29 9.41 -4.10
C ASN A 63 16.63 10.64 -4.76
N GLN A 64 17.29 11.26 -5.72
CA GLN A 64 16.76 12.43 -6.44
C GLN A 64 15.54 12.08 -7.30
N VAL A 65 15.53 10.91 -7.96
CA VAL A 65 14.41 10.45 -8.78
C VAL A 65 13.23 10.02 -7.91
N THR A 66 13.48 9.45 -6.75
CA THR A 66 12.42 8.97 -5.85
C THR A 66 11.87 10.05 -4.92
N ALA A 67 12.65 11.08 -4.58
CA ALA A 67 12.23 12.17 -3.69
C ALA A 67 10.90 12.84 -4.07
N PRO A 68 10.59 13.15 -5.34
CA PRO A 68 9.35 13.80 -5.73
C PRO A 68 8.13 12.85 -5.72
N ILE A 69 8.31 11.53 -5.59
CA ILE A 69 7.20 10.56 -5.68
C ILE A 69 6.15 10.84 -4.60
N ILE A 70 6.56 10.99 -3.35
CA ILE A 70 5.62 11.24 -2.24
C ILE A 70 4.87 12.57 -2.40
N PRO A 71 5.54 13.72 -2.64
CA PRO A 71 4.85 14.97 -2.92
C PRO A 71 3.89 14.90 -4.10
N MET A 72 4.27 14.23 -5.20
CA MET A 72 3.40 14.07 -6.37
C MET A 72 2.15 13.24 -6.05
N ILE A 73 2.30 12.15 -5.29
CA ILE A 73 1.17 11.32 -4.85
C ILE A 73 0.22 12.15 -3.97
N LEU A 74 0.77 12.91 -3.00
CA LEU A 74 -0.04 13.78 -2.15
C LEU A 74 -0.76 14.86 -2.93
N PHE A 75 -0.11 15.42 -3.96
CA PHE A 75 -0.72 16.40 -4.86
C PHE A 75 -1.89 15.79 -5.65
N ILE A 76 -1.70 14.61 -6.24
CA ILE A 76 -2.76 13.88 -6.98
C ILE A 76 -3.94 13.56 -6.04
N LEU A 77 -3.64 13.04 -4.84
CA LEU A 77 -4.68 12.75 -3.85
C LEU A 77 -5.48 13.99 -3.46
N GLY A 78 -4.79 15.12 -3.28
CA GLY A 78 -5.46 16.39 -2.96
C GLY A 78 -6.28 16.96 -4.12
N TYR A 79 -5.80 16.77 -5.34
CA TYR A 79 -6.49 17.23 -6.55
C TYR A 79 -7.80 16.46 -6.80
N ASP A 80 -7.77 15.14 -6.66
CA ASP A 80 -8.94 14.28 -6.87
C ASP A 80 -9.86 14.20 -5.65
N LEU A 81 -9.49 14.89 -4.55
CA LEU A 81 -10.24 14.83 -3.30
C LEU A 81 -11.54 15.64 -3.40
N ASN A 82 -12.61 14.98 -3.78
CA ASN A 82 -13.96 15.53 -3.72
C ASN A 82 -14.75 14.81 -2.62
N VAL A 83 -14.90 15.46 -1.46
CA VAL A 83 -15.60 14.89 -0.30
C VAL A 83 -17.02 15.44 -0.26
N ASP A 84 -17.94 14.73 -0.87
CA ASP A 84 -19.38 14.99 -0.71
C ASP A 84 -19.95 14.12 0.43
N LYS A 85 -21.05 14.58 1.05
CA LYS A 85 -21.76 13.82 2.10
C LYS A 85 -22.21 12.44 1.63
N LYS A 86 -22.54 12.28 0.35
CA LYS A 86 -22.93 11.00 -0.25
C LYS A 86 -21.77 10.00 -0.27
N THR A 87 -20.56 10.48 -0.46
CA THR A 87 -19.33 9.67 -0.52
C THR A 87 -18.78 9.39 0.88
N LEU A 88 -18.94 10.34 1.81
CA LEU A 88 -18.40 10.23 3.17
C LEU A 88 -18.99 9.06 3.97
N VAL A 89 -20.31 8.85 3.90
CA VAL A 89 -20.99 7.80 4.68
C VAL A 89 -20.53 6.39 4.29
N PRO A 90 -20.47 6.00 3.01
CA PRO A 90 -19.90 4.72 2.58
C PRO A 90 -18.44 4.56 3.01
N ILE A 91 -17.63 5.61 2.90
CA ILE A 91 -16.22 5.59 3.30
C ILE A 91 -16.11 5.30 4.80
N LEU A 92 -16.84 6.02 5.65
CA LEU A 92 -16.81 5.80 7.09
C LEU A 92 -17.28 4.39 7.50
N LYS A 93 -18.29 3.84 6.82
CA LYS A 93 -18.71 2.44 7.02
C LYS A 93 -17.59 1.46 6.67
N LEU A 94 -16.95 1.63 5.51
CA LEU A 94 -15.86 0.77 5.05
C LEU A 94 -14.67 0.84 6.01
N MET A 95 -14.36 2.03 6.49
CA MET A 95 -13.30 2.25 7.49
C MET A 95 -13.63 1.60 8.83
N GLY A 96 -14.87 1.71 9.29
CA GLY A 96 -15.33 1.03 10.50
C GLY A 96 -15.15 -0.48 10.41
N ILE A 97 -15.58 -1.08 9.30
CA ILE A 97 -15.39 -2.53 9.04
C ILE A 97 -13.89 -2.88 9.06
N LYS A 98 -13.06 -2.08 8.41
CA LYS A 98 -11.62 -2.30 8.34
C LYS A 98 -10.96 -2.21 9.72
N ILE A 99 -11.31 -1.22 10.53
CA ILE A 99 -10.78 -1.06 11.89
C ILE A 99 -11.19 -2.25 12.77
N VAL A 100 -12.46 -2.68 12.72
CA VAL A 100 -12.94 -3.85 13.48
C VAL A 100 -12.20 -5.12 13.04
N TYR A 101 -12.03 -5.31 11.74
CA TYR A 101 -11.28 -6.45 11.20
C TYR A 101 -9.82 -6.45 11.71
N TYR A 102 -9.15 -5.33 11.66
CA TYR A 102 -7.77 -5.22 12.16
C TYR A 102 -7.65 -5.40 13.66
N ALA A 103 -8.61 -4.87 14.42
CA ALA A 103 -8.67 -5.12 15.86
C ALA A 103 -8.82 -6.62 16.18
N MET A 104 -9.64 -7.35 15.43
CA MET A 104 -9.76 -8.81 15.56
C MET A 104 -8.46 -9.54 15.21
N VAL A 105 -7.77 -9.12 14.15
CA VAL A 105 -6.49 -9.72 13.75
C VAL A 105 -5.43 -9.47 14.83
N ILE A 106 -5.32 -8.24 15.33
CA ILE A 106 -4.37 -7.89 16.40
C ILE A 106 -4.69 -8.68 17.68
N ALA A 107 -5.96 -8.80 18.06
CA ALA A 107 -6.38 -9.65 19.17
C ALA A 107 -6.00 -11.12 18.97
N GLY A 108 -6.10 -11.62 17.73
CA GLY A 108 -5.62 -12.93 17.35
C GLY A 108 -4.12 -13.11 17.59
N PHE A 109 -3.29 -12.11 17.32
CA PHE A 109 -1.86 -12.15 17.63
C PHE A 109 -1.60 -12.27 19.14
N PHE A 110 -2.35 -11.56 19.98
CA PHE A 110 -2.23 -11.68 21.44
C PHE A 110 -2.59 -13.08 21.95
N ILE A 111 -3.53 -13.76 21.28
CA ILE A 111 -3.95 -15.13 21.66
C ILE A 111 -2.95 -16.17 21.15
N LEU A 112 -2.48 -16.04 19.90
CA LEU A 112 -1.63 -17.03 19.25
C LEU A 112 -0.15 -16.92 19.65
N PHE A 113 0.31 -15.71 19.95
CA PHE A 113 1.72 -15.40 20.22
C PHE A 113 1.93 -14.60 21.52
N PRO A 114 1.38 -15.05 22.67
CA PRO A 114 1.39 -14.26 23.90
C PRO A 114 2.82 -13.95 24.39
N ALA A 115 3.77 -14.87 24.22
CA ALA A 115 5.14 -14.68 24.64
C ALA A 115 5.86 -13.61 23.82
N GLN A 116 5.64 -13.58 22.50
CA GLN A 116 6.22 -12.59 21.60
C GLN A 116 5.56 -11.22 21.77
N MET A 117 4.24 -11.20 22.00
CA MET A 117 3.50 -9.96 22.26
C MET A 117 3.82 -9.32 23.61
N ALA A 118 4.51 -10.03 24.52
CA ALA A 118 5.06 -9.43 25.73
C ALA A 118 6.27 -8.52 25.45
N ASP A 119 6.98 -8.74 24.35
CA ASP A 119 8.01 -7.82 23.88
C ASP A 119 7.36 -6.59 23.21
N LYS A 120 7.71 -5.41 23.72
CA LYS A 120 7.17 -4.13 23.26
C LYS A 120 7.43 -3.89 21.77
N THR A 121 8.61 -4.24 21.30
CA THR A 121 9.02 -4.05 19.91
C THR A 121 8.21 -4.95 18.97
N PHE A 122 8.06 -6.21 19.35
CA PHE A 122 7.25 -7.15 18.59
C PHE A 122 5.76 -6.76 18.60
N MET A 123 5.22 -6.35 19.73
CA MET A 123 3.82 -5.90 19.85
C MET A 123 3.52 -4.69 18.96
N MET A 124 4.45 -3.74 18.88
CA MET A 124 4.27 -2.56 18.03
C MET A 124 4.26 -2.90 16.54
N ALA A 125 5.01 -3.90 16.11
CA ALA A 125 5.13 -4.25 14.69
C ALA A 125 3.77 -4.61 14.03
N PRO A 126 2.94 -5.55 14.52
CA PRO A 126 1.64 -5.83 13.96
C PRO A 126 0.66 -4.65 14.09
N ILE A 127 0.71 -3.88 15.20
CA ILE A 127 -0.16 -2.70 15.37
C ILE A 127 0.14 -1.68 14.28
N ILE A 128 1.41 -1.33 14.08
CA ILE A 128 1.83 -0.38 13.05
C ILE A 128 1.52 -0.92 11.64
N TYR A 129 1.79 -2.20 11.38
CA TYR A 129 1.56 -2.83 10.08
C TYR A 129 0.07 -2.81 9.69
N PHE A 130 -0.82 -3.23 10.58
CA PHE A 130 -2.26 -3.29 10.29
C PHE A 130 -2.94 -1.92 10.30
N MET A 131 -2.38 -0.94 10.99
CA MET A 131 -2.84 0.45 10.94
C MET A 131 -2.21 1.24 9.79
N CYS A 132 -1.27 0.64 9.04
CA CYS A 132 -0.68 1.28 7.87
C CYS A 132 -1.76 1.70 6.86
N PRO A 133 -1.69 2.91 6.31
CA PRO A 133 -2.66 3.37 5.33
C PRO A 133 -2.63 2.44 4.12
N THR A 134 -3.78 2.26 3.49
CA THR A 134 -3.87 1.59 2.20
C THR A 134 -2.90 2.26 1.25
N GLY A 135 -1.93 1.49 0.75
CA GLY A 135 -0.83 2.06 -0.04
C GLY A 135 -1.35 2.78 -1.29
N PHE A 136 -0.72 3.88 -1.62
CA PHE A 136 -1.01 4.68 -2.81
C PHE A 136 -0.93 3.86 -4.11
N GLY A 137 -0.16 2.78 -4.11
CA GLY A 137 -0.09 1.82 -5.21
C GLY A 137 -1.40 1.06 -5.49
N LEU A 138 -2.41 1.18 -4.60
CA LEU A 138 -3.72 0.60 -4.87
C LEU A 138 -4.44 1.33 -6.01
N MET A 139 -4.35 2.65 -6.07
CA MET A 139 -5.08 3.46 -7.06
C MET A 139 -4.77 3.06 -8.51
N PRO A 140 -3.50 3.02 -8.97
CA PRO A 140 -3.21 2.60 -10.34
C PRO A 140 -3.53 1.12 -10.60
N VAL A 141 -3.56 0.29 -9.57
CA VAL A 141 -3.89 -1.14 -9.70
C VAL A 141 -5.39 -1.34 -9.91
N ILE A 142 -6.25 -0.58 -9.23
CA ILE A 142 -7.71 -0.68 -9.38
C ILE A 142 -8.31 0.27 -10.42
N ALA A 143 -7.51 1.21 -10.95
CA ALA A 143 -7.96 2.14 -11.99
C ALA A 143 -8.68 1.47 -13.18
N PRO A 144 -8.25 0.29 -13.68
CA PRO A 144 -8.99 -0.42 -14.73
C PRO A 144 -10.41 -0.87 -14.36
N LEU A 145 -10.76 -0.87 -13.07
CA LEU A 145 -12.11 -1.22 -12.59
C LEU A 145 -13.05 -0.02 -12.52
N TYR A 146 -12.53 1.20 -12.62
CA TYR A 146 -13.34 2.40 -12.57
C TYR A 146 -14.28 2.44 -13.76
N LYS A 147 -15.55 2.68 -13.47
CA LYS A 147 -16.60 2.81 -14.48
C LYS A 147 -16.85 4.27 -14.87
N ASP A 148 -16.60 5.16 -13.92
CA ASP A 148 -16.78 6.59 -14.06
C ASP A 148 -15.77 7.37 -13.17
N GLU A 149 -15.83 8.69 -13.26
CA GLU A 149 -14.97 9.59 -12.47
C GLU A 149 -15.30 9.56 -10.98
N ASP A 150 -16.52 9.16 -10.62
CA ASP A 150 -16.95 9.06 -9.22
C ASP A 150 -16.21 7.94 -8.51
N ASP A 151 -15.90 6.83 -9.18
CA ASP A 151 -15.12 5.72 -8.62
C ASP A 151 -13.68 6.15 -8.28
N ALA A 152 -13.04 6.94 -9.15
CA ALA A 152 -11.71 7.48 -8.91
C ALA A 152 -11.71 8.46 -7.73
N SER A 153 -12.69 9.36 -7.68
CA SER A 153 -12.88 10.32 -6.61
C SER A 153 -13.17 9.62 -5.27
N PHE A 154 -14.03 8.59 -5.26
CA PHE A 154 -14.30 7.78 -4.08
C PHE A 154 -13.05 7.11 -3.54
N THR A 155 -12.25 6.50 -4.42
CA THR A 155 -11.01 5.80 -4.03
C THR A 155 -9.98 6.78 -3.47
N SER A 156 -9.81 7.94 -4.10
CA SER A 156 -8.92 9.01 -3.65
C SER A 156 -9.34 9.54 -2.27
N ALA A 157 -10.63 9.82 -2.09
CA ALA A 157 -11.19 10.25 -0.82
C ALA A 157 -11.00 9.19 0.29
N PHE A 158 -11.22 7.90 -0.03
CA PHE A 158 -11.01 6.80 0.91
C PHE A 158 -9.56 6.71 1.38
N VAL A 159 -8.60 6.75 0.45
CA VAL A 159 -7.16 6.67 0.76
C VAL A 159 -6.73 7.88 1.60
N SER A 160 -7.18 9.08 1.25
CA SER A 160 -6.83 10.32 1.96
C SER A 160 -7.38 10.36 3.39
N ILE A 161 -8.65 10.03 3.58
CA ILE A 161 -9.29 10.00 4.90
C ILE A 161 -8.64 8.92 5.77
N PHE A 162 -8.37 7.74 5.19
CA PHE A 162 -7.71 6.65 5.91
C PHE A 162 -6.29 7.03 6.35
N MET A 163 -5.56 7.77 5.52
CA MET A 163 -4.24 8.29 5.87
C MET A 163 -4.29 9.24 7.07
N ILE A 164 -5.27 10.15 7.12
CA ILE A 164 -5.45 11.06 8.27
C ILE A 164 -5.72 10.26 9.55
N ILE A 165 -6.61 9.26 9.49
CA ILE A 165 -6.91 8.40 10.65
C ILE A 165 -5.66 7.63 11.08
N THR A 166 -4.89 7.10 10.13
CA THR A 166 -3.64 6.39 10.44
C THR A 166 -2.65 7.29 11.15
N LEU A 167 -2.49 8.55 10.73
CA LEU A 167 -1.62 9.52 11.41
C LEU A 167 -2.07 9.78 12.86
N ILE A 168 -3.37 9.90 13.09
CA ILE A 168 -3.93 10.05 14.44
C ILE A 168 -3.60 8.81 15.28
N VAL A 169 -3.85 7.61 14.75
CA VAL A 169 -3.57 6.35 15.45
C VAL A 169 -2.08 6.21 15.77
N TYR A 170 -1.19 6.51 14.81
CA TYR A 170 0.25 6.47 15.05
C TYR A 170 0.70 7.44 16.13
N THR A 171 0.14 8.65 16.12
CA THR A 171 0.42 9.64 17.18
C THR A 171 -0.01 9.11 18.56
N LEU A 172 -1.19 8.49 18.65
CA LEU A 172 -1.67 7.88 19.89
C LEU A 172 -0.79 6.70 20.32
N VAL A 173 -0.40 5.83 19.40
CA VAL A 173 0.50 4.70 19.68
C VAL A 173 1.84 5.21 20.23
N VAL A 174 2.43 6.22 19.62
CA VAL A 174 3.68 6.82 20.09
C VAL A 174 3.53 7.43 21.49
N ILE A 175 2.42 8.12 21.77
CA ILE A 175 2.20 8.77 23.08
C ILE A 175 1.97 7.74 24.19
N PHE A 176 1.21 6.66 23.92
CA PHE A 176 0.75 5.76 24.96
C PHE A 176 1.53 4.45 25.08
N ILE A 177 2.25 4.05 24.02
CA ILE A 177 2.91 2.74 23.96
C ILE A 177 4.44 2.87 23.83
N ALA A 178 4.94 3.86 23.07
CA ALA A 178 6.38 4.11 22.95
C ALA A 178 6.91 4.84 24.16
#